data_90bc4c2bbee7a65ffdd8d4027b7a99e0
#
_entry.id   90bc4c2bbee7a65ffdd8d4027b7a99e0
#
_cell.length_a   1.000
_cell.length_b   1.000
_cell.length_c   1.000
_cell.angle_alpha   90.00
_cell.angle_beta   90.00
_cell.angle_gamma   90.00
#
_symmetry.space_group_name_H-M   'P 1'
#
loop_
_entity.id
_entity.type
_entity.pdbx_description
1 polymer ?
#
loop_
_entity_poly.entity_id
_entity_poly.type
_entity_poly.pdbx_seq_one_letter_code
_entity_poly.pdbx_strand_id
1 'polypeptide(L)'
;MKLITSTGPISRNLRLQSFDAVVAELEKLQKAQQVLLSPGWNLPHTLDHCARSIEHAMKGFPELNSPVFRAIVGPIAFHVFDLRGQMSHELTKEIPGDTEPPGDLTPETALAHLQESIRTFEAWQGAMQSHYAYGRLTKSQYERANAMHIANHLAAMEY
;
A
#
# COMPACT_ATOMS: atom_id res chain seq x y z
N MET A 1 -6.52 10.93 -17.68
CA MET A 1 -6.83 11.35 -16.27
C MET A 1 -6.04 12.62 -15.95
N LYS A 2 -6.68 13.65 -15.35
CA LYS A 2 -6.00 14.90 -14.94
C LYS A 2 -5.61 14.80 -13.47
N LEU A 3 -4.33 15.03 -13.14
CA LEU A 3 -3.84 15.07 -11.76
C LEU A 3 -3.74 16.52 -11.28
N ILE A 4 -4.23 16.77 -10.07
CA ILE A 4 -4.20 18.11 -9.43
C ILE A 4 -3.74 17.91 -7.99
N THR A 5 -2.72 18.67 -7.58
CA THR A 5 -2.33 18.74 -6.17
C THR A 5 -3.22 19.72 -5.43
N SER A 6 -3.82 19.30 -4.33
CA SER A 6 -4.65 20.16 -3.48
C SER A 6 -3.79 21.14 -2.69
N THR A 7 -4.39 22.23 -2.22
CA THR A 7 -3.71 23.21 -1.36
C THR A 7 -3.59 22.75 0.11
N GLY A 8 -4.22 21.65 0.47
CA GLY A 8 -4.19 21.11 1.82
C GLY A 8 -4.43 19.59 1.83
N PRO A 9 -4.30 18.96 3.01
CA PRO A 9 -4.48 17.53 3.13
C PRO A 9 -5.93 17.12 2.86
N ILE A 10 -6.08 16.02 2.12
CA ILE A 10 -7.35 15.32 1.88
C ILE A 10 -7.39 14.14 2.85
N SER A 11 -8.55 13.85 3.43
CA SER A 11 -8.74 12.68 4.28
C SER A 11 -10.16 12.14 4.08
N ARG A 12 -10.28 11.04 3.34
CA ARG A 12 -11.51 10.28 3.22
C ARG A 12 -11.55 9.17 4.28
N ASN A 13 -12.72 8.87 4.82
CA ASN A 13 -12.88 7.68 5.65
C ASN A 13 -12.97 6.43 4.77
N LEU A 14 -11.83 5.95 4.30
CA LEU A 14 -11.73 4.78 3.44
C LEU A 14 -11.22 3.58 4.25
N ARG A 15 -11.98 2.49 4.25
CA ARG A 15 -11.62 1.24 4.95
C ARG A 15 -11.67 0.08 3.97
N LEU A 16 -10.51 -0.48 3.65
CA LEU A 16 -10.37 -1.65 2.78
C LEU A 16 -9.64 -2.74 3.58
N GLN A 17 -10.22 -3.96 3.61
CA GLN A 17 -9.68 -5.07 4.39
C GLN A 17 -9.47 -6.34 3.55
N SER A 18 -9.68 -6.25 2.24
CA SER A 18 -9.43 -7.34 1.28
C SER A 18 -8.97 -6.78 -0.05
N PHE A 19 -8.33 -7.60 -0.85
CA PHE A 19 -7.94 -7.19 -2.20
C PHE A 19 -9.13 -7.02 -3.14
N ASP A 20 -10.23 -7.74 -2.96
CA ASP A 20 -11.47 -7.48 -3.71
C ASP A 20 -11.97 -6.05 -3.48
N ALA A 21 -11.95 -5.57 -2.23
CA ALA A 21 -12.33 -4.19 -1.92
C ALA A 21 -11.34 -3.16 -2.50
N VAL A 22 -10.05 -3.47 -2.52
CA VAL A 22 -9.03 -2.64 -3.17
C VAL A 22 -9.27 -2.57 -4.67
N VAL A 23 -9.47 -3.70 -5.35
CA VAL A 23 -9.73 -3.75 -6.80
C VAL A 23 -10.95 -2.92 -7.16
N ALA A 24 -12.05 -3.04 -6.41
CA ALA A 24 -13.25 -2.23 -6.63
C ALA A 24 -12.99 -0.71 -6.46
N GLU A 25 -12.11 -0.32 -5.53
CA GLU A 25 -11.73 1.09 -5.36
C GLU A 25 -10.78 1.58 -6.47
N LEU A 26 -9.83 0.74 -6.91
CA LEU A 26 -8.95 1.04 -8.04
C LEU A 26 -9.71 1.20 -9.36
N GLU A 27 -10.82 0.47 -9.55
CA GLU A 27 -11.71 0.66 -10.71
C GLU A 27 -12.37 2.04 -10.74
N LYS A 28 -12.72 2.60 -9.57
CA LYS A 28 -13.25 3.98 -9.48
C LYS A 28 -12.16 4.98 -9.85
N LEU A 29 -10.95 4.81 -9.30
CA LEU A 29 -9.79 5.63 -9.64
C LEU A 29 -9.49 5.59 -11.14
N GLN A 30 -9.53 4.40 -11.75
CA GLN A 30 -9.28 4.21 -13.19
C GLN A 30 -10.29 4.93 -14.07
N LYS A 31 -11.55 5.01 -13.65
CA LYS A 31 -12.64 5.68 -14.38
C LYS A 31 -12.68 7.20 -14.16
N ALA A 32 -11.90 7.71 -13.20
CA ALA A 32 -11.89 9.11 -12.85
C ALA A 32 -11.29 9.98 -13.99
N GLN A 33 -11.97 11.06 -14.31
CA GLN A 33 -11.45 12.05 -15.26
C GLN A 33 -10.41 12.96 -14.60
N GLN A 34 -10.53 13.16 -13.30
CA GLN A 34 -9.65 13.99 -12.48
C GLN A 34 -9.38 13.32 -11.14
N VAL A 35 -8.15 13.46 -10.64
CA VAL A 35 -7.75 13.05 -9.30
C VAL A 35 -7.12 14.24 -8.58
N LEU A 36 -7.66 14.57 -7.43
CA LEU A 36 -7.12 15.56 -6.51
C LEU A 36 -6.26 14.82 -5.47
N LEU A 37 -5.02 15.25 -5.30
CA LEU A 37 -4.02 14.60 -4.45
C LEU A 37 -3.66 15.50 -3.27
N SER A 38 -3.53 14.93 -2.07
CA SER A 38 -2.85 15.62 -0.97
C SER A 38 -1.43 16.01 -1.37
N PRO A 39 -0.85 17.08 -0.77
CA PRO A 39 0.58 17.37 -0.94
C PRO A 39 1.45 16.17 -0.51
N GLY A 40 2.49 15.90 -1.29
CA GLY A 40 3.41 14.79 -1.06
C GLY A 40 3.73 14.05 -2.35
N TRP A 41 3.68 12.72 -2.34
CA TRP A 41 3.93 11.91 -3.53
C TRP A 41 2.87 12.11 -4.61
N ASN A 42 3.29 12.00 -5.87
CA ASN A 42 2.36 11.94 -6.99
C ASN A 42 1.67 10.56 -7.07
N LEU A 43 0.62 10.46 -7.89
CA LEU A 43 -0.17 9.24 -8.03
C LEU A 43 0.66 8.03 -8.51
N PRO A 44 1.52 8.13 -9.56
CA PRO A 44 2.36 7.01 -9.96
C PRO A 44 3.26 6.48 -8.85
N HIS A 45 3.93 7.35 -8.11
CA HIS A 45 4.80 6.98 -6.98
C HIS A 45 4.00 6.23 -5.90
N THR A 46 2.84 6.77 -5.53
CA THR A 46 1.98 6.16 -4.51
C THR A 46 1.51 4.76 -4.91
N LEU A 47 1.07 4.57 -6.15
CA LEU A 47 0.59 3.27 -6.63
C LEU A 47 1.73 2.25 -6.74
N ASP A 48 2.90 2.67 -7.21
CA ASP A 48 4.09 1.82 -7.31
C ASP A 48 4.60 1.40 -5.92
N HIS A 49 4.64 2.31 -4.96
CA HIS A 49 4.94 2.01 -3.57
C HIS A 49 4.00 0.95 -2.98
N CYS A 50 2.70 1.06 -3.24
CA CYS A 50 1.72 0.06 -2.83
C CYS A 50 1.96 -1.31 -3.50
N ALA A 51 2.28 -1.32 -4.81
CA ALA A 51 2.60 -2.53 -5.54
C ALA A 51 3.82 -3.25 -4.96
N ARG A 52 4.91 -2.50 -4.72
CA ARG A 52 6.14 -3.03 -4.14
C ARG A 52 5.95 -3.55 -2.71
N SER A 53 5.11 -2.92 -1.91
CA SER A 53 4.76 -3.43 -0.58
C SER A 53 4.16 -4.85 -0.65
N ILE A 54 3.30 -5.12 -1.64
CA ILE A 54 2.74 -6.45 -1.90
C ILE A 54 3.84 -7.42 -2.37
N GLU A 55 4.69 -6.99 -3.29
CA GLU A 55 5.77 -7.83 -3.82
C GLU A 55 6.78 -8.23 -2.75
N HIS A 56 7.15 -7.30 -1.86
CA HIS A 56 8.06 -7.59 -0.75
C HIS A 56 7.49 -8.61 0.24
N ALA A 57 6.17 -8.69 0.39
CA ALA A 57 5.54 -9.74 1.18
C ALA A 57 5.84 -11.15 0.65
N MET A 58 6.02 -11.29 -0.66
CA MET A 58 6.32 -12.55 -1.35
C MET A 58 7.82 -12.79 -1.51
N LYS A 59 8.58 -11.73 -1.85
CA LYS A 59 9.98 -11.81 -2.27
C LYS A 59 10.99 -11.45 -1.16
N GLY A 60 10.55 -10.73 -0.13
CA GLY A 60 11.39 -10.21 0.95
C GLY A 60 11.54 -8.68 0.88
N PHE A 61 11.61 -8.07 2.06
CA PHE A 61 11.87 -6.62 2.19
C PHE A 61 13.38 -6.36 2.12
N PRO A 62 13.82 -5.26 1.48
CA PRO A 62 15.26 -4.95 1.33
C PRO A 62 15.96 -4.77 2.68
N GLU A 63 15.32 -4.08 3.61
CA GLU A 63 15.83 -3.89 4.98
C GLU A 63 14.76 -4.26 6.01
N LEU A 64 15.20 -4.79 7.14
CA LEU A 64 14.34 -5.22 8.24
C LEU A 64 14.66 -4.43 9.50
N ASN A 65 13.62 -4.01 10.25
CA ASN A 65 13.81 -3.51 11.61
C ASN A 65 14.44 -4.59 12.51
N SER A 66 14.95 -4.20 13.66
CA SER A 66 15.62 -5.12 14.57
C SER A 66 14.73 -6.34 14.89
N PRO A 67 15.32 -7.53 15.10
CA PRO A 67 14.55 -8.74 15.45
C PRO A 67 13.66 -8.55 16.68
N VAL A 68 14.12 -7.82 17.69
CA VAL A 68 13.35 -7.53 18.91
C VAL A 68 12.12 -6.67 18.57
N PHE A 69 12.28 -5.63 17.76
CA PHE A 69 11.16 -4.79 17.32
C PHE A 69 10.10 -5.62 16.59
N ARG A 70 10.54 -6.46 15.64
CA ARG A 70 9.65 -7.32 14.84
C ARG A 70 9.01 -8.44 15.63
N ALA A 71 9.59 -8.85 16.76
CA ALA A 71 9.05 -9.89 17.60
C ALA A 71 8.04 -9.38 18.66
N ILE A 72 8.14 -8.12 19.06
CA ILE A 72 7.34 -7.57 20.16
C ILE A 72 6.47 -6.40 19.70
N VAL A 73 7.08 -5.31 19.25
CA VAL A 73 6.36 -4.06 18.92
C VAL A 73 5.54 -4.22 17.64
N GLY A 74 6.12 -4.82 16.62
CA GLY A 74 5.49 -4.99 15.31
C GLY A 74 4.18 -5.77 15.36
N PRO A 75 4.12 -6.97 15.95
CA PRO A 75 2.88 -7.74 16.08
C PRO A 75 1.78 -7.01 16.85
N ILE A 76 2.12 -6.26 17.89
CA ILE A 76 1.16 -5.45 18.65
C ILE A 76 0.60 -4.34 17.77
N ALA A 77 1.46 -3.62 17.03
CA ALA A 77 1.03 -2.56 16.12
C ALA A 77 0.11 -3.10 15.02
N PHE A 78 0.49 -4.23 14.40
CA PHE A 78 -0.37 -4.89 13.40
C PHE A 78 -1.73 -5.28 13.99
N HIS A 79 -1.75 -5.89 15.18
CA HIS A 79 -2.99 -6.31 15.83
C HIS A 79 -3.93 -5.13 16.12
N VAL A 80 -3.39 -3.99 16.54
CA VAL A 80 -4.18 -2.76 16.75
C VAL A 80 -4.80 -2.27 15.44
N PHE A 81 -4.04 -2.24 14.33
CA PHE A 81 -4.57 -1.85 13.03
C PHE A 81 -5.61 -2.85 12.51
N ASP A 82 -5.35 -4.14 12.65
CA ASP A 82 -6.26 -5.21 12.23
C ASP A 82 -7.61 -5.14 12.98
N LEU A 83 -7.59 -4.90 14.29
CA LEU A 83 -8.80 -4.68 15.09
C LEU A 83 -9.56 -3.41 14.71
N ARG A 84 -8.85 -2.35 14.34
CA ARG A 84 -9.46 -1.08 13.88
C ARG A 84 -10.00 -1.19 12.46
N GLY A 85 -9.52 -2.16 11.67
CA GLY A 85 -9.79 -2.26 10.24
C GLY A 85 -9.26 -1.07 9.44
N GLN A 86 -8.26 -0.36 9.97
CA GLN A 86 -7.68 0.83 9.38
C GLN A 86 -6.25 1.04 9.88
N MET A 87 -5.36 1.37 8.94
CA MET A 87 -3.99 1.77 9.20
C MET A 87 -3.85 3.29 9.06
N SER A 88 -2.95 3.89 9.83
CA SER A 88 -2.55 5.28 9.68
C SER A 88 -1.03 5.37 9.81
N HIS A 89 -0.38 5.85 8.77
CA HIS A 89 1.05 6.10 8.74
C HIS A 89 1.36 7.30 7.84
N GLU A 90 2.58 7.77 7.88
CA GLU A 90 3.06 8.86 7.05
C GLU A 90 3.01 8.47 5.56
N LEU A 91 2.36 9.32 4.75
CA LEU A 91 2.06 9.04 3.33
C LEU A 91 3.29 9.09 2.41
N THR A 92 4.38 9.70 2.86
CA THR A 92 5.62 9.87 2.10
C THR A 92 6.78 9.06 2.69
N LYS A 93 6.46 8.05 3.50
CA LYS A 93 7.47 7.19 4.10
C LYS A 93 7.76 5.99 3.21
N GLU A 94 9.00 5.94 2.70
CA GLU A 94 9.48 4.82 1.90
C GLU A 94 9.58 3.51 2.71
N ILE A 95 9.49 2.39 2.01
CA ILE A 95 9.87 1.09 2.55
C ILE A 95 11.40 1.12 2.76
N PRO A 96 11.89 0.75 3.95
CA PRO A 96 13.33 0.79 4.23
C PRO A 96 14.15 0.01 3.20
N GLY A 97 15.17 0.67 2.63
CA GLY A 97 16.06 0.10 1.62
C GLY A 97 15.48 -0.02 0.22
N ASP A 98 14.24 0.43 0.00
CA ASP A 98 13.64 0.42 -1.34
C ASP A 98 14.20 1.55 -2.22
N THR A 99 14.05 1.40 -3.53
CA THR A 99 14.50 2.37 -4.52
C THR A 99 13.36 3.27 -4.93
N GLU A 100 13.67 4.52 -5.30
CA GLU A 100 12.66 5.38 -5.90
C GLU A 100 12.12 4.81 -7.22
N PRO A 101 10.83 5.03 -7.52
CA PRO A 101 10.25 4.62 -8.79
C PRO A 101 10.90 5.35 -9.97
N PRO A 102 10.86 4.78 -11.20
CA PRO A 102 11.32 5.47 -12.40
C PRO A 102 10.65 6.83 -12.59
N GLY A 103 11.43 7.85 -12.96
CA GLY A 103 10.92 9.21 -13.11
C GLY A 103 9.92 9.42 -14.26
N ASP A 104 9.86 8.47 -15.18
CA ASP A 104 8.94 8.43 -16.33
C ASP A 104 7.70 7.54 -16.10
N LEU A 105 7.50 7.06 -14.86
CA LEU A 105 6.37 6.20 -14.50
C LEU A 105 5.04 6.94 -14.67
N THR A 106 4.16 6.40 -15.52
CA THR A 106 2.83 6.98 -15.75
C THR A 106 1.79 6.44 -14.75
N PRO A 107 0.68 7.17 -14.50
CA PRO A 107 -0.42 6.68 -13.66
C PRO A 107 -0.97 5.33 -14.14
N GLU A 108 -1.10 5.16 -15.44
CA GLU A 108 -1.64 3.94 -16.05
C GLU A 108 -0.71 2.74 -15.82
N THR A 109 0.60 2.94 -15.99
CA THR A 109 1.61 1.90 -15.75
C THR A 109 1.68 1.51 -14.28
N ALA A 110 1.67 2.50 -13.38
CA ALA A 110 1.70 2.25 -11.94
C ALA A 110 0.42 1.55 -11.45
N LEU A 111 -0.75 1.92 -11.98
CA LEU A 111 -2.01 1.25 -11.68
C LEU A 111 -1.99 -0.21 -12.17
N ALA A 112 -1.52 -0.46 -13.39
CA ALA A 112 -1.39 -1.81 -13.92
C ALA A 112 -0.41 -2.66 -13.08
N HIS A 113 0.70 -2.07 -12.62
CA HIS A 113 1.65 -2.72 -11.72
C HIS A 113 0.99 -3.12 -10.40
N LEU A 114 0.23 -2.22 -9.76
CA LEU A 114 -0.47 -2.55 -8.51
C LEU A 114 -1.51 -3.66 -8.72
N GLN A 115 -2.30 -3.61 -9.79
CA GLN A 115 -3.26 -4.66 -10.12
C GLN A 115 -2.59 -6.01 -10.37
N GLU A 116 -1.44 -6.02 -11.06
CA GLU A 116 -0.67 -7.24 -11.30
C GLU A 116 -0.05 -7.81 -10.02
N SER A 117 0.46 -6.94 -9.13
CA SER A 117 0.98 -7.37 -7.82
C SER A 117 -0.10 -8.02 -6.96
N ILE A 118 -1.34 -7.52 -7.00
CA ILE A 118 -2.49 -8.15 -6.33
C ILE A 118 -2.77 -9.53 -6.92
N ARG A 119 -2.90 -9.67 -8.26
CA ARG A 119 -3.14 -10.97 -8.92
C ARG A 119 -2.04 -11.98 -8.62
N THR A 120 -0.79 -11.53 -8.65
CA THR A 120 0.37 -12.37 -8.32
C THR A 120 0.32 -12.85 -6.87
N PHE A 121 -0.03 -11.96 -5.94
CA PHE A 121 -0.19 -12.33 -4.53
C PHE A 121 -1.31 -13.34 -4.33
N GLU A 122 -2.46 -13.16 -4.95
CA GLU A 122 -3.58 -14.11 -4.86
C GLU A 122 -3.19 -15.50 -5.35
N ALA A 123 -2.46 -15.57 -6.48
CA ALA A 123 -1.97 -16.82 -7.05
C ALA A 123 -0.77 -17.42 -6.28
N TRP A 124 -0.13 -16.66 -5.38
CA TRP A 124 1.10 -17.07 -4.70
C TRP A 124 0.90 -18.27 -3.80
N GLN A 125 1.70 -19.34 -4.02
CA GLN A 125 1.71 -20.57 -3.23
C GLN A 125 2.98 -20.72 -2.38
N GLY A 126 3.94 -19.80 -2.52
CA GLY A 126 5.18 -19.81 -1.75
C GLY A 126 4.99 -19.32 -0.30
N ALA A 127 6.02 -19.52 0.52
CA ALA A 127 6.04 -18.96 1.86
C ALA A 127 6.03 -17.42 1.81
N MET A 128 5.31 -16.80 2.76
CA MET A 128 5.38 -15.36 2.96
C MET A 128 6.66 -14.99 3.68
N GLN A 129 7.28 -13.90 3.26
CA GLN A 129 8.48 -13.36 3.89
C GLN A 129 8.13 -12.59 5.18
N SER A 130 9.13 -12.34 6.04
CA SER A 130 8.91 -11.52 7.24
C SER A 130 8.73 -10.05 6.86
N HIS A 131 7.68 -9.43 7.39
CA HIS A 131 7.46 -7.99 7.21
C HIS A 131 8.54 -7.16 7.91
N TYR A 132 9.00 -6.07 7.30
CA TYR A 132 10.09 -5.26 7.84
C TYR A 132 9.81 -4.70 9.24
N ALA A 133 8.54 -4.44 9.56
CA ALA A 133 8.10 -3.91 10.86
C ALA A 133 7.28 -4.92 11.68
N TYR A 134 6.30 -5.59 11.09
CA TYR A 134 5.34 -6.42 11.82
C TYR A 134 5.82 -7.85 12.11
N GLY A 135 6.96 -8.26 11.54
CA GLY A 135 7.47 -9.61 11.69
C GLY A 135 6.72 -10.64 10.83
N ARG A 136 6.52 -11.84 11.33
CA ARG A 136 5.86 -12.91 10.56
C ARG A 136 4.35 -12.67 10.48
N LEU A 137 3.83 -12.64 9.26
CA LEU A 137 2.41 -12.58 8.96
C LEU A 137 2.00 -13.77 8.09
N THR A 138 0.80 -14.28 8.29
CA THR A 138 0.16 -15.23 7.36
C THR A 138 -0.24 -14.52 6.07
N LYS A 139 -0.51 -15.27 5.00
CA LYS A 139 -0.99 -14.71 3.73
C LYS A 139 -2.24 -13.85 3.93
N SER A 140 -3.22 -14.32 4.69
CA SER A 140 -4.45 -13.57 5.00
C SER A 140 -4.18 -12.29 5.82
N GLN A 141 -3.20 -12.31 6.75
CA GLN A 141 -2.80 -11.10 7.47
C GLN A 141 -2.10 -10.11 6.56
N TYR A 142 -1.27 -10.58 5.63
CA TYR A 142 -0.65 -9.72 4.61
C TYR A 142 -1.67 -9.06 3.68
N GLU A 143 -2.70 -9.81 3.25
CA GLU A 143 -3.79 -9.24 2.45
C GLU A 143 -4.45 -8.07 3.20
N ARG A 144 -4.85 -8.27 4.46
CA ARG A 144 -5.46 -7.20 5.27
C ARG A 144 -4.50 -6.03 5.51
N ALA A 145 -3.23 -6.31 5.82
CA ALA A 145 -2.22 -5.27 6.03
C ALA A 145 -2.05 -4.40 4.77
N ASN A 146 -1.88 -5.03 3.61
CA ASN A 146 -1.72 -4.31 2.34
C ASN A 146 -3.02 -3.59 1.94
N ALA A 147 -4.19 -4.18 2.14
CA ALA A 147 -5.46 -3.51 1.86
C ALA A 147 -5.64 -2.24 2.72
N MET A 148 -5.34 -2.32 4.02
CA MET A 148 -5.37 -1.15 4.91
C MET A 148 -4.28 -0.11 4.55
N HIS A 149 -3.09 -0.54 4.13
CA HIS A 149 -2.02 0.32 3.65
C HIS A 149 -2.46 1.10 2.40
N ILE A 150 -2.98 0.41 1.40
CA ILE A 150 -3.51 1.02 0.17
C ILE A 150 -4.66 1.98 0.51
N ALA A 151 -5.57 1.60 1.41
CA ALA A 151 -6.65 2.46 1.86
C ALA A 151 -6.14 3.76 2.48
N ASN A 152 -5.06 3.71 3.29
CA ASN A 152 -4.44 4.90 3.89
C ASN A 152 -3.92 5.87 2.82
N HIS A 153 -3.28 5.36 1.77
CA HIS A 153 -2.80 6.17 0.66
C HIS A 153 -3.95 6.72 -0.20
N LEU A 154 -4.92 5.89 -0.59
CA LEU A 154 -6.07 6.31 -1.39
C LEU A 154 -7.01 7.25 -0.63
N ALA A 155 -7.06 7.19 0.70
CA ALA A 155 -7.83 8.13 1.54
C ALA A 155 -7.33 9.57 1.41
N ALA A 156 -6.07 9.76 1.00
CA ALA A 156 -5.47 11.07 0.75
C ALA A 156 -5.74 11.64 -0.67
N MET A 157 -6.71 11.07 -1.39
CA MET A 157 -7.08 11.44 -2.75
C MET A 157 -8.60 11.55 -2.89
N GLU A 158 -9.06 12.42 -3.82
CA GLU A 158 -10.45 12.47 -4.31
C GLU A 158 -10.49 12.23 -5.82
N TYR A 159 -11.43 11.39 -6.26
CA TYR A 159 -11.61 11.01 -7.66
C TYR A 159 -13.05 10.56 -7.94
#